data_f0ed500d1d87c84dce3eb7c1791b7436
#
_entry.id   f0ed500d1d87c84dce3eb7c1791b7436
#
_cell.length_a   1.000
_cell.length_b   1.000
_cell.length_c   1.000
_cell.angle_alpha   90.00
_cell.angle_beta   90.00
_cell.angle_gamma   90.00
#
_symmetry.space_group_name_H-M   'P 1'
#
loop_
_entity.id
_entity.type
_entity.pdbx_description
1 polymer ?
#
loop_
_entity_poly.entity_id
_entity_poly.type
_entity_poly.pdbx_seq_one_letter_code
_entity_poly.pdbx_strand_id
1 'polypeptide(L)'
;MTSSLIDSRAAWRRLIISLGFCTFGSIGFWSYVVALPAIQADFGITRAEASLPYSIIMICFGLGGVIMGALMDRFGVLVPCLVSAVCIVAGYAFSAIATSFTQFTLSMVLLGFGASTSFAPMLSDISYWFEKRRGLAVTIVSSGNYIAGTIWPTLIQSMVENIGWRGTHDVIAMISLITLMPLAWALRARPPAGSGSKAMPKPLRGEIAIPQKPLLIMLIAAGFTCCAAMAMPQVHLVAYCSDLGYGPARGAQIVSMTLALGIISRIASGALADRVGGLVTILIGTTMQAVALFLYTLYDGLTSIFLISALFGLFQGGIIPMYAVIVREYFPGSKAGSYIGLVIMATVLGMGFGGWMSGAIFDWTGSYRAAFFNGALWNLVNMAILALILMRRRDVLKPA
;
A
#
# COMPACT_ATOMS: atom_id res chain seq x y z
N MET A 1 27.42 -21.38 15.20
CA MET A 1 27.11 -21.60 13.75
C MET A 1 25.97 -20.72 13.19
N THR A 2 25.27 -19.90 13.97
CA THR A 2 24.07 -19.16 13.54
C THR A 2 24.35 -17.77 12.93
N SER A 3 25.50 -17.14 13.18
CA SER A 3 25.88 -15.84 12.59
C SER A 3 26.24 -15.93 11.09
N SER A 4 26.46 -17.11 10.55
CA SER A 4 26.80 -17.31 9.14
C SER A 4 25.63 -17.19 8.16
N LEU A 5 24.40 -17.11 8.67
CA LEU A 5 23.19 -17.00 7.80
C LEU A 5 22.79 -15.54 7.51
N ILE A 6 23.26 -14.58 8.33
CA ILE A 6 22.97 -13.15 8.13
C ILE A 6 23.76 -12.66 6.90
N ASP A 7 23.14 -11.85 6.05
CA ASP A 7 23.71 -11.34 4.78
C ASP A 7 24.24 -12.43 3.81
N SER A 8 23.89 -13.70 4.04
CA SER A 8 24.35 -14.87 3.26
C SER A 8 23.54 -15.10 1.99
N ARG A 9 23.98 -16.06 1.16
CA ARG A 9 23.19 -16.53 0.01
C ARG A 9 21.82 -17.07 0.43
N ALA A 10 21.69 -17.62 1.63
CA ALA A 10 20.41 -18.09 2.17
C ALA A 10 19.47 -16.89 2.48
N ALA A 11 20.00 -15.79 3.01
CA ALA A 11 19.25 -14.57 3.22
C ALA A 11 18.75 -13.98 1.89
N TRP A 12 19.57 -13.95 0.84
CA TRP A 12 19.17 -13.49 -0.48
C TRP A 12 18.12 -14.38 -1.13
N ARG A 13 18.23 -15.71 -1.01
CA ARG A 13 17.15 -16.61 -1.45
C ARG A 13 15.85 -16.35 -0.71
N ARG A 14 15.92 -16.17 0.58
CA ARG A 14 14.72 -15.81 1.39
C ARG A 14 14.11 -14.50 0.92
N LEU A 15 14.90 -13.49 0.63
CA LEU A 15 14.44 -12.21 0.10
C LEU A 15 13.63 -12.40 -1.20
N ILE A 16 14.13 -13.19 -2.15
CA ILE A 16 13.43 -13.48 -3.41
C ILE A 16 12.11 -14.21 -3.15
N ILE A 17 12.08 -15.19 -2.24
CA ILE A 17 10.87 -15.92 -1.87
C ILE A 17 9.87 -14.98 -1.19
N SER A 18 10.32 -14.12 -0.27
CA SER A 18 9.49 -13.11 0.39
C SER A 18 8.92 -12.09 -0.60
N LEU A 19 9.73 -11.64 -1.55
CA LEU A 19 9.29 -10.75 -2.63
C LEU A 19 8.18 -11.41 -3.47
N GLY A 20 8.39 -12.68 -3.87
CA GLY A 20 7.38 -13.47 -4.57
C GLY A 20 6.09 -13.60 -3.76
N PHE A 21 6.20 -13.94 -2.46
CA PHE A 21 5.03 -14.03 -1.58
C PHE A 21 4.28 -12.69 -1.48
N CYS A 22 5.00 -11.57 -1.32
CA CYS A 22 4.38 -10.23 -1.29
C CYS A 22 3.72 -9.87 -2.62
N THR A 23 4.32 -10.23 -3.75
CA THR A 23 3.78 -9.96 -5.10
C THR A 23 2.47 -10.72 -5.32
N PHE A 24 2.45 -12.03 -5.07
CA PHE A 24 1.24 -12.84 -5.24
C PHE A 24 0.20 -12.56 -4.15
N GLY A 25 0.61 -12.34 -2.90
CA GLY A 25 -0.31 -12.01 -1.80
C GLY A 25 -0.97 -10.64 -1.90
N SER A 26 -0.46 -9.76 -2.76
CA SER A 26 -1.03 -8.42 -3.00
C SER A 26 -1.96 -8.33 -4.20
N ILE A 27 -2.24 -9.44 -4.90
CA ILE A 27 -3.15 -9.46 -6.07
C ILE A 27 -4.53 -8.90 -5.70
N GLY A 28 -5.02 -9.19 -4.49
CA GLY A 28 -6.35 -8.79 -4.02
C GLY A 28 -6.66 -7.30 -4.12
N PHE A 29 -5.66 -6.44 -3.92
CA PHE A 29 -5.84 -4.99 -4.05
C PHE A 29 -6.14 -4.58 -5.49
N TRP A 30 -5.44 -5.17 -6.45
CA TRP A 30 -5.46 -4.74 -7.84
C TRP A 30 -6.53 -5.46 -8.65
N SER A 31 -6.86 -6.71 -8.31
CA SER A 31 -7.93 -7.45 -8.97
C SER A 31 -9.28 -6.77 -8.81
N TYR A 32 -9.57 -6.29 -7.61
CA TYR A 32 -10.82 -5.59 -7.34
C TYR A 32 -10.89 -4.26 -8.10
N VAL A 33 -9.84 -3.45 -8.04
CA VAL A 33 -9.78 -2.15 -8.72
C VAL A 33 -10.03 -2.29 -10.23
N VAL A 34 -9.45 -3.31 -10.85
CA VAL A 34 -9.62 -3.57 -12.29
C VAL A 34 -11.02 -4.11 -12.61
N ALA A 35 -11.52 -5.02 -11.79
CA ALA A 35 -12.84 -5.64 -12.01
C ALA A 35 -14.02 -4.74 -11.58
N LEU A 36 -13.78 -3.62 -10.88
CA LEU A 36 -14.80 -2.73 -10.33
C LEU A 36 -15.89 -2.36 -11.35
N PRO A 37 -15.60 -1.92 -12.59
CA PRO A 37 -16.67 -1.58 -13.54
C PRO A 37 -17.53 -2.78 -13.91
N ALA A 38 -16.93 -3.95 -14.08
CA ALA A 38 -17.66 -5.18 -14.44
C ALA A 38 -18.54 -5.66 -13.27
N ILE A 39 -18.03 -5.62 -12.03
CA ILE A 39 -18.76 -5.98 -10.81
C ILE A 39 -19.93 -5.00 -10.59
N GLN A 40 -19.69 -3.70 -10.78
CA GLN A 40 -20.71 -2.68 -10.65
C GLN A 40 -21.87 -2.91 -11.64
N ALA A 41 -21.55 -3.22 -12.89
CA ALA A 41 -22.54 -3.48 -13.92
C ALA A 41 -23.35 -4.77 -13.65
N ASP A 42 -22.67 -5.82 -13.17
CA ASP A 42 -23.29 -7.13 -12.91
C ASP A 42 -24.28 -7.09 -11.73
N PHE A 43 -23.95 -6.35 -10.65
CA PHE A 43 -24.84 -6.21 -9.50
C PHE A 43 -25.80 -5.00 -9.59
N GLY A 44 -25.66 -4.12 -10.59
CA GLY A 44 -26.51 -2.94 -10.77
C GLY A 44 -26.43 -1.93 -9.62
N ILE A 45 -25.26 -1.76 -9.01
CA ILE A 45 -25.02 -0.96 -7.81
C ILE A 45 -24.40 0.40 -8.15
N THR A 46 -24.49 1.35 -7.20
CA THR A 46 -23.89 2.68 -7.31
C THR A 46 -22.35 2.62 -7.25
N ARG A 47 -21.65 3.71 -7.59
CA ARG A 47 -20.20 3.78 -7.54
C ARG A 47 -19.69 3.76 -6.09
N ALA A 48 -20.42 4.37 -5.17
CA ALA A 48 -20.12 4.33 -3.75
C ALA A 48 -20.21 2.90 -3.20
N GLU A 49 -21.29 2.19 -3.51
CA GLU A 49 -21.43 0.79 -3.12
C GLU A 49 -20.32 -0.07 -3.72
N ALA A 50 -20.04 0.10 -5.03
CA ALA A 50 -18.95 -0.60 -5.70
C ALA A 50 -17.56 -0.27 -5.14
N SER A 51 -17.39 0.76 -4.32
CA SER A 51 -16.12 1.09 -3.67
C SER A 51 -15.99 0.50 -2.26
N LEU A 52 -17.09 0.05 -1.63
CA LEU A 52 -17.09 -0.52 -0.28
C LEU A 52 -16.20 -1.75 -0.13
N PRO A 53 -16.18 -2.71 -1.09
CA PRO A 53 -15.29 -3.86 -0.99
C PRO A 53 -13.81 -3.49 -0.86
N TYR A 54 -13.35 -2.46 -1.57
CA TYR A 54 -12.00 -1.94 -1.40
C TYR A 54 -11.75 -1.39 0.01
N SER A 55 -12.72 -0.64 0.56
CA SER A 55 -12.64 -0.13 1.93
C SER A 55 -12.54 -1.26 2.95
N ILE A 56 -13.31 -2.34 2.75
CA ILE A 56 -13.27 -3.53 3.60
C ILE A 56 -11.93 -4.24 3.48
N ILE A 57 -11.39 -4.40 2.27
CA ILE A 57 -10.03 -4.94 2.06
C ILE A 57 -9.02 -4.12 2.87
N MET A 58 -9.07 -2.78 2.82
CA MET A 58 -8.14 -1.90 3.52
C MET A 58 -8.27 -2.02 5.05
N ILE A 59 -9.49 -2.01 5.59
CA ILE A 59 -9.73 -2.18 7.03
C ILE A 59 -9.21 -3.54 7.50
N CYS A 60 -9.58 -4.61 6.79
CA CYS A 60 -9.16 -5.97 7.14
C CYS A 60 -7.64 -6.17 6.95
N PHE A 61 -7.02 -5.51 5.97
CA PHE A 61 -5.58 -5.49 5.81
C PHE A 61 -4.88 -4.82 7.01
N GLY A 62 -5.37 -3.68 7.46
CA GLY A 62 -4.83 -2.99 8.62
C GLY A 62 -4.95 -3.81 9.91
N LEU A 63 -6.14 -4.30 10.23
CA LEU A 63 -6.41 -5.13 11.40
C LEU A 63 -5.67 -6.47 11.31
N GLY A 64 -5.70 -7.08 10.13
CA GLY A 64 -5.00 -8.33 9.84
C GLY A 64 -3.50 -8.23 10.08
N GLY A 65 -2.88 -7.10 9.74
CA GLY A 65 -1.45 -6.86 9.98
C GLY A 65 -1.05 -6.99 11.44
N VAL A 66 -1.88 -6.51 12.36
CA VAL A 66 -1.66 -6.65 13.82
C VAL A 66 -1.78 -8.11 14.24
N ILE A 67 -2.82 -8.80 13.80
CA ILE A 67 -3.09 -10.20 14.16
C ILE A 67 -2.01 -11.12 13.59
N MET A 68 -1.68 -10.95 12.30
CA MET A 68 -0.64 -11.74 11.64
C MET A 68 0.75 -11.47 12.20
N GLY A 69 1.03 -10.24 12.64
CA GLY A 69 2.24 -9.91 13.40
C GLY A 69 2.34 -10.67 14.70
N ALA A 70 1.27 -10.70 15.51
CA ALA A 70 1.22 -11.45 16.75
C ALA A 70 1.35 -12.98 16.53
N LEU A 71 0.74 -13.50 15.46
CA LEU A 71 0.92 -14.91 15.06
C LEU A 71 2.36 -15.21 14.67
N MET A 72 3.02 -14.29 13.96
CA MET A 72 4.43 -14.43 13.59
C MET A 72 5.34 -14.45 14.82
N ASP A 73 5.11 -13.57 15.78
CA ASP A 73 5.91 -13.50 17.02
C ASP A 73 5.80 -14.81 17.83
N ARG A 74 4.62 -15.43 17.83
CA ARG A 74 4.36 -16.65 18.60
C ARG A 74 4.77 -17.93 17.86
N PHE A 75 4.49 -18.05 16.58
CA PHE A 75 4.62 -19.29 15.81
C PHE A 75 5.67 -19.23 14.70
N GLY A 76 6.28 -18.05 14.47
CA GLY A 76 7.16 -17.81 13.33
C GLY A 76 6.36 -17.50 12.05
N VAL A 77 7.07 -17.15 10.98
CA VAL A 77 6.48 -16.61 9.75
C VAL A 77 5.65 -17.63 8.94
N LEU A 78 5.91 -18.93 9.10
CA LEU A 78 5.21 -19.98 8.36
C LEU A 78 3.70 -19.94 8.61
N VAL A 79 3.27 -19.82 9.88
CA VAL A 79 1.85 -19.86 10.25
C VAL A 79 1.07 -18.69 9.62
N PRO A 80 1.47 -17.41 9.79
CA PRO A 80 0.77 -16.31 9.13
C PRO A 80 0.81 -16.41 7.60
N CYS A 81 1.87 -16.94 6.98
CA CYS A 81 1.90 -17.15 5.53
C CYS A 81 0.90 -18.21 5.07
N LEU A 82 0.75 -19.33 5.80
CA LEU A 82 -0.25 -20.35 5.48
C LEU A 82 -1.68 -19.84 5.68
N VAL A 83 -1.95 -19.15 6.80
CA VAL A 83 -3.24 -18.52 7.05
C VAL A 83 -3.57 -17.50 5.95
N SER A 84 -2.61 -16.67 5.57
CA SER A 84 -2.73 -15.72 4.46
C SER A 84 -3.11 -16.43 3.15
N ALA A 85 -2.39 -17.48 2.79
CA ALA A 85 -2.66 -18.24 1.56
C ALA A 85 -4.07 -18.84 1.57
N VAL A 86 -4.50 -19.45 2.67
CA VAL A 86 -5.86 -19.99 2.82
C VAL A 86 -6.90 -18.89 2.71
N CYS A 87 -6.72 -17.77 3.41
CA CYS A 87 -7.67 -16.65 3.36
C CYS A 87 -7.79 -16.06 1.94
N ILE A 88 -6.68 -15.89 1.22
CA ILE A 88 -6.69 -15.36 -0.15
C ILE A 88 -7.41 -16.33 -1.09
N VAL A 89 -7.06 -17.61 -1.05
CA VAL A 89 -7.69 -18.63 -1.90
C VAL A 89 -9.19 -18.73 -1.60
N ALA A 90 -9.59 -18.83 -0.33
CA ALA A 90 -10.98 -18.87 0.07
C ALA A 90 -11.74 -17.58 -0.31
N GLY A 91 -11.11 -16.41 -0.12
CA GLY A 91 -11.71 -15.13 -0.48
C GLY A 91 -12.03 -15.06 -1.98
N TYR A 92 -11.12 -15.47 -2.84
CA TYR A 92 -11.36 -15.52 -4.29
C TYR A 92 -12.39 -16.59 -4.67
N ALA A 93 -12.29 -17.79 -4.13
CA ALA A 93 -13.26 -18.86 -4.41
C ALA A 93 -14.68 -18.47 -3.99
N PHE A 94 -14.86 -17.89 -2.79
CA PHE A 94 -16.18 -17.41 -2.34
C PHE A 94 -16.67 -16.22 -3.18
N SER A 95 -15.79 -15.32 -3.61
CA SER A 95 -16.19 -14.21 -4.46
C SER A 95 -16.66 -14.67 -5.84
N ALA A 96 -16.04 -15.69 -6.42
CA ALA A 96 -16.40 -16.24 -7.74
C ALA A 96 -17.80 -16.83 -7.76
N ILE A 97 -18.22 -17.49 -6.67
CA ILE A 97 -19.55 -18.10 -6.55
C ILE A 97 -20.61 -17.17 -5.94
N ALA A 98 -20.25 -15.92 -5.61
CA ALA A 98 -21.15 -14.98 -4.98
C ALA A 98 -22.35 -14.64 -5.89
N THR A 99 -23.57 -14.84 -5.38
CA THR A 99 -24.83 -14.53 -6.07
C THR A 99 -25.41 -13.18 -5.66
N SER A 100 -24.93 -12.59 -4.57
CA SER A 100 -25.32 -11.26 -4.10
C SER A 100 -24.12 -10.38 -3.81
N PHE A 101 -24.31 -9.07 -3.91
CA PHE A 101 -23.25 -8.10 -3.59
C PHE A 101 -22.79 -8.21 -2.13
N THR A 102 -23.69 -8.55 -1.20
CA THR A 102 -23.31 -8.76 0.21
C THR A 102 -22.37 -9.96 0.37
N GLN A 103 -22.67 -11.11 -0.27
CA GLN A 103 -21.76 -12.27 -0.25
C GLN A 103 -20.41 -11.96 -0.85
N PHE A 104 -20.41 -11.26 -1.99
CA PHE A 104 -19.18 -10.77 -2.62
C PHE A 104 -18.38 -9.88 -1.65
N THR A 105 -19.02 -8.89 -1.04
CA THR A 105 -18.38 -7.96 -0.10
C THR A 105 -17.81 -8.67 1.14
N LEU A 106 -18.51 -9.68 1.66
CA LEU A 106 -18.02 -10.49 2.77
C LEU A 106 -16.78 -11.30 2.41
N SER A 107 -16.65 -11.77 1.17
CA SER A 107 -15.44 -12.47 0.72
C SER A 107 -14.21 -11.57 0.70
N MET A 108 -14.37 -10.25 0.55
CA MET A 108 -13.28 -9.28 0.59
C MET A 108 -12.64 -9.13 1.98
N VAL A 109 -13.36 -9.51 3.05
CA VAL A 109 -12.79 -9.62 4.41
C VAL A 109 -11.62 -10.60 4.42
N LEU A 110 -11.82 -11.77 3.81
CA LEU A 110 -10.77 -12.80 3.71
C LEU A 110 -9.59 -12.31 2.86
N LEU A 111 -9.86 -11.64 1.73
CA LEU A 111 -8.81 -11.08 0.88
C LEU A 111 -7.97 -10.03 1.61
N GLY A 112 -8.61 -9.09 2.30
CA GLY A 112 -7.91 -8.05 3.06
C GLY A 112 -7.08 -8.65 4.21
N PHE A 113 -7.67 -9.55 4.98
CA PHE A 113 -6.99 -10.22 6.09
C PHE A 113 -5.82 -11.07 5.58
N GLY A 114 -6.01 -11.85 4.52
CA GLY A 114 -4.94 -12.64 3.91
C GLY A 114 -3.80 -11.78 3.37
N ALA A 115 -4.10 -10.71 2.63
CA ALA A 115 -3.09 -9.81 2.06
C ALA A 115 -2.21 -9.14 3.10
N SER A 116 -2.68 -8.99 4.36
CA SER A 116 -1.98 -8.27 5.43
C SER A 116 -0.60 -8.86 5.79
N THR A 117 -0.42 -10.16 5.61
CA THR A 117 0.89 -10.83 5.83
C THR A 117 1.95 -10.37 4.85
N SER A 118 1.55 -9.96 3.64
CA SER A 118 2.46 -9.51 2.58
C SER A 118 3.10 -8.14 2.85
N PHE A 119 2.81 -7.48 3.97
CA PHE A 119 3.40 -6.19 4.31
C PHE A 119 4.13 -6.26 5.66
N ALA A 120 3.53 -5.84 6.76
CA ALA A 120 4.24 -5.66 8.04
C ALA A 120 4.93 -6.94 8.56
N PRO A 121 4.29 -8.12 8.61
CA PRO A 121 4.94 -9.35 9.06
C PRO A 121 6.13 -9.74 8.17
N MET A 122 5.98 -9.66 6.85
CA MET A 122 7.03 -10.02 5.92
C MET A 122 8.23 -9.06 5.98
N LEU A 123 7.98 -7.76 6.16
CA LEU A 123 9.04 -6.76 6.33
C LEU A 123 9.78 -6.97 7.65
N SER A 124 9.07 -7.36 8.71
CA SER A 124 9.68 -7.73 9.98
C SER A 124 10.56 -8.97 9.83
N ASP A 125 10.04 -10.05 9.23
CA ASP A 125 10.81 -11.28 9.02
C ASP A 125 12.11 -11.04 8.26
N ILE A 126 12.04 -10.37 7.10
CA ILE A 126 13.24 -10.15 6.30
C ILE A 126 14.28 -9.28 7.01
N SER A 127 13.85 -8.39 7.90
CA SER A 127 14.74 -7.53 8.66
C SER A 127 15.67 -8.29 9.61
N TYR A 128 15.34 -9.52 10.00
CA TYR A 128 16.15 -10.40 10.83
C TYR A 128 17.26 -11.13 10.04
N TRP A 129 17.14 -11.22 8.72
CA TRP A 129 18.08 -11.92 7.85
C TRP A 129 19.19 -11.03 7.31
N PHE A 130 19.06 -9.70 7.46
CA PHE A 130 20.05 -8.73 6.98
C PHE A 130 20.48 -7.77 8.09
N GLU A 131 21.78 -7.52 8.16
CA GLU A 131 22.37 -6.54 9.08
C GLU A 131 22.97 -5.36 8.28
N LYS A 132 23.90 -5.64 7.35
CA LYS A 132 24.60 -4.62 6.54
C LYS A 132 23.68 -3.95 5.50
N ARG A 133 22.73 -4.72 4.94
CA ARG A 133 21.84 -4.27 3.86
C ARG A 133 20.36 -4.35 4.23
N ARG A 134 20.04 -4.21 5.53
CA ARG A 134 18.67 -4.34 6.06
C ARG A 134 17.67 -3.40 5.36
N GLY A 135 18.03 -2.12 5.22
CA GLY A 135 17.16 -1.14 4.54
C GLY A 135 16.85 -1.53 3.10
N LEU A 136 17.88 -1.94 2.34
CA LEU A 136 17.71 -2.40 0.97
C LEU A 136 16.81 -3.63 0.90
N ALA A 137 17.03 -4.63 1.75
CA ALA A 137 16.23 -5.85 1.76
C ALA A 137 14.75 -5.57 2.07
N VAL A 138 14.47 -4.74 3.07
CA VAL A 138 13.11 -4.31 3.44
C VAL A 138 12.46 -3.54 2.28
N THR A 139 13.19 -2.64 1.63
CA THR A 139 12.68 -1.86 0.48
C THR A 139 12.34 -2.77 -0.70
N ILE A 140 13.20 -3.74 -1.02
CA ILE A 140 12.94 -4.70 -2.11
C ILE A 140 11.66 -5.49 -1.82
N VAL A 141 11.54 -6.10 -0.63
CA VAL A 141 10.35 -6.89 -0.27
C VAL A 141 9.09 -6.03 -0.24
N SER A 142 9.17 -4.81 0.29
CA SER A 142 8.02 -3.89 0.30
C SER A 142 7.58 -3.44 -1.10
N SER A 143 8.44 -3.58 -2.11
CA SER A 143 8.09 -3.30 -3.51
C SER A 143 7.23 -4.38 -4.14
N GLY A 144 7.02 -5.54 -3.48
CA GLY A 144 6.19 -6.63 -3.98
C GLY A 144 4.77 -6.21 -4.33
N ASN A 145 4.14 -5.34 -3.52
CA ASN A 145 2.82 -4.79 -3.83
C ASN A 145 2.83 -3.91 -5.10
N TYR A 146 3.87 -3.13 -5.33
CA TYR A 146 4.01 -2.31 -6.54
C TYR A 146 4.31 -3.17 -7.77
N ILE A 147 5.11 -4.23 -7.61
CA ILE A 147 5.34 -5.22 -8.67
C ILE A 147 4.03 -5.93 -9.02
N ALA A 148 3.24 -6.32 -8.02
CA ALA A 148 1.90 -6.86 -8.24
C ALA A 148 1.03 -5.88 -9.04
N GLY A 149 0.97 -4.63 -8.62
CA GLY A 149 0.20 -3.59 -9.31
C GLY A 149 0.75 -3.18 -10.67
N THR A 150 2.00 -3.48 -10.97
CA THR A 150 2.58 -3.29 -12.32
C THR A 150 2.14 -4.40 -13.28
N ILE A 151 2.09 -5.64 -12.80
CA ILE A 151 1.88 -6.82 -13.65
C ILE A 151 0.39 -7.18 -13.74
N TRP A 152 -0.29 -7.26 -12.60
CA TRP A 152 -1.62 -7.85 -12.53
C TRP A 152 -2.74 -7.05 -13.19
N PRO A 153 -2.81 -5.70 -13.15
CA PRO A 153 -3.96 -4.99 -13.71
C PRO A 153 -4.20 -5.30 -15.18
N THR A 154 -3.17 -5.30 -15.99
CA THR A 154 -3.28 -5.61 -17.44
C THR A 154 -3.67 -7.06 -17.69
N LEU A 155 -3.10 -8.00 -16.92
CA LEU A 155 -3.45 -9.42 -17.04
C LEU A 155 -4.89 -9.68 -16.59
N ILE A 156 -5.29 -9.13 -15.45
CA ILE A 156 -6.65 -9.27 -14.90
C ILE A 156 -7.67 -8.68 -15.86
N GLN A 157 -7.41 -7.50 -16.44
CA GLN A 157 -8.32 -6.89 -17.39
C GLN A 157 -8.57 -7.80 -18.60
N SER A 158 -7.50 -8.37 -19.16
CA SER A 158 -7.63 -9.34 -20.27
C SER A 158 -8.45 -10.58 -19.85
N MET A 159 -8.26 -11.07 -18.62
CA MET A 159 -9.05 -12.20 -18.11
C MET A 159 -10.53 -11.80 -17.91
N VAL A 160 -10.80 -10.63 -17.36
CA VAL A 160 -12.17 -10.12 -17.18
C VAL A 160 -12.89 -9.99 -18.51
N GLU A 161 -12.22 -9.53 -19.56
CA GLU A 161 -12.79 -9.42 -20.91
C GLU A 161 -13.10 -10.79 -21.54
N ASN A 162 -12.28 -11.79 -21.30
CA ASN A 162 -12.43 -13.11 -21.95
C ASN A 162 -13.32 -14.09 -21.18
N ILE A 163 -13.26 -14.10 -19.85
CA ILE A 163 -13.92 -15.11 -18.99
C ILE A 163 -14.80 -14.50 -17.89
N GLY A 164 -14.99 -13.17 -17.94
CA GLY A 164 -15.73 -12.43 -16.93
C GLY A 164 -14.99 -12.32 -15.58
N TRP A 165 -15.49 -11.47 -14.68
CA TRP A 165 -14.85 -11.26 -13.38
C TRP A 165 -14.92 -12.49 -12.45
N ARG A 166 -16.01 -13.29 -12.51
CA ARG A 166 -16.14 -14.54 -11.71
C ARG A 166 -15.10 -15.57 -12.13
N GLY A 167 -15.00 -15.87 -13.43
CA GLY A 167 -13.97 -16.77 -13.98
C GLY A 167 -12.55 -16.28 -13.68
N THR A 168 -12.34 -14.97 -13.73
CA THR A 168 -11.06 -14.36 -13.33
C THR A 168 -10.72 -14.63 -11.86
N HIS A 169 -11.69 -14.52 -10.96
CA HIS A 169 -11.47 -14.80 -9.54
C HIS A 169 -11.18 -16.29 -9.29
N ASP A 170 -11.84 -17.21 -10.00
CA ASP A 170 -11.53 -18.64 -9.95
C ASP A 170 -10.08 -18.92 -10.38
N VAL A 171 -9.65 -18.34 -11.50
CA VAL A 171 -8.27 -18.50 -11.98
C VAL A 171 -7.27 -17.90 -10.97
N ILE A 172 -7.56 -16.73 -10.40
CA ILE A 172 -6.68 -16.12 -9.37
C ILE A 172 -6.65 -16.99 -8.10
N ALA A 173 -7.75 -17.60 -7.69
CA ALA A 173 -7.76 -18.54 -6.57
C ALA A 173 -6.80 -19.72 -6.82
N MET A 174 -6.86 -20.30 -8.02
CA MET A 174 -5.94 -21.40 -8.42
C MET A 174 -4.46 -20.93 -8.47
N ILE A 175 -4.19 -19.78 -9.07
CA ILE A 175 -2.84 -19.22 -9.12
C ILE A 175 -2.33 -18.98 -7.69
N SER A 176 -3.16 -18.40 -6.81
CA SER A 176 -2.81 -18.14 -5.42
C SER A 176 -2.54 -19.43 -4.65
N LEU A 177 -3.32 -20.47 -4.86
CA LEU A 177 -3.11 -21.77 -4.24
C LEU A 177 -1.75 -22.39 -4.66
N ILE A 178 -1.49 -22.41 -5.96
CA ILE A 178 -0.28 -23.03 -6.53
C ILE A 178 0.98 -22.24 -6.18
N THR A 179 0.88 -20.92 -6.00
CA THR A 179 2.05 -20.07 -5.74
C THR A 179 2.27 -19.81 -4.25
N LEU A 180 1.22 -19.38 -3.50
CA LEU A 180 1.39 -18.96 -2.11
C LEU A 180 1.68 -20.13 -1.16
N MET A 181 1.10 -21.33 -1.38
CA MET A 181 1.35 -22.49 -0.53
C MET A 181 2.81 -22.95 -0.59
N PRO A 182 3.44 -23.17 -1.77
CA PRO A 182 4.87 -23.50 -1.83
C PRO A 182 5.77 -22.37 -1.32
N LEU A 183 5.44 -21.10 -1.60
CA LEU A 183 6.22 -19.97 -1.11
C LEU A 183 6.16 -19.88 0.42
N ALA A 184 4.97 -20.07 1.03
CA ALA A 184 4.83 -20.14 2.48
C ALA A 184 5.67 -21.27 3.08
N TRP A 185 5.64 -22.46 2.48
CA TRP A 185 6.45 -23.60 2.92
C TRP A 185 7.96 -23.33 2.81
N ALA A 186 8.39 -22.65 1.76
CA ALA A 186 9.80 -22.27 1.57
C ALA A 186 10.27 -21.26 2.64
N LEU A 187 9.34 -20.49 3.24
CA LEU A 187 9.61 -19.54 4.34
C LEU A 187 9.63 -20.19 5.74
N ARG A 188 9.56 -21.52 5.87
CA ARG A 188 9.51 -22.23 7.18
C ARG A 188 10.73 -22.05 8.06
N ALA A 189 11.89 -21.69 7.50
CA ALA A 189 13.12 -21.51 8.27
C ALA A 189 12.96 -20.35 9.26
N ARG A 190 13.36 -20.58 10.53
CA ARG A 190 13.34 -19.53 11.55
C ARG A 190 14.50 -18.56 11.36
N PRO A 191 14.30 -17.28 11.72
CA PRO A 191 15.39 -16.29 11.70
C PRO A 191 16.59 -16.75 12.52
N PRO A 192 17.82 -16.32 12.18
CA PRO A 192 19.01 -16.62 12.95
C PRO A 192 18.89 -16.12 14.39
N ALA A 193 19.31 -16.93 15.38
CA ALA A 193 19.31 -16.52 16.78
C ALA A 193 20.22 -15.30 16.98
N GLY A 194 19.74 -14.28 17.70
CA GLY A 194 20.50 -13.05 17.99
C GLY A 194 20.32 -11.91 16.98
N SER A 195 19.56 -12.10 15.90
CA SER A 195 19.39 -11.09 14.84
C SER A 195 18.46 -9.90 15.17
N GLY A 196 17.85 -9.87 16.36
CA GLY A 196 16.82 -8.88 16.72
C GLY A 196 17.27 -7.72 17.62
N SER A 197 18.47 -7.74 18.17
CA SER A 197 18.80 -6.97 19.39
C SER A 197 19.73 -5.76 19.22
N LYS A 198 19.93 -5.20 18.02
CA LYS A 198 20.70 -3.94 17.98
C LYS A 198 19.76 -2.75 18.09
N ALA A 199 19.92 -2.02 19.20
CA ALA A 199 19.27 -0.73 19.46
C ALA A 199 19.27 0.13 18.19
N MET A 200 18.09 0.69 17.87
CA MET A 200 17.97 1.65 16.76
C MET A 200 18.89 2.84 17.01
N PRO A 201 19.52 3.38 15.96
CA PRO A 201 20.32 4.59 16.08
C PRO A 201 19.52 5.71 16.77
N LYS A 202 20.21 6.53 17.56
CA LYS A 202 19.63 7.77 18.10
C LYS A 202 19.04 8.62 16.98
N PRO A 203 17.98 9.40 17.25
CA PRO A 203 17.39 10.30 16.26
C PRO A 203 18.47 11.11 15.55
N LEU A 204 18.51 11.00 14.22
CA LEU A 204 19.60 11.51 13.39
C LEU A 204 19.48 13.02 13.09
N ARG A 205 18.35 13.66 13.38
CA ARG A 205 18.11 15.04 12.94
C ARG A 205 17.17 15.79 13.88
N GLY A 206 17.70 16.80 14.58
CA GLY A 206 16.96 17.87 15.23
C GLY A 206 15.87 17.46 16.24
N GLU A 207 15.43 18.38 17.04
CA GLU A 207 14.27 18.26 17.91
C GLU A 207 13.08 18.99 17.27
N ILE A 208 11.89 18.40 17.37
CA ILE A 208 10.64 19.11 17.06
C ILE A 208 10.11 19.73 18.35
N ALA A 209 9.87 21.03 18.33
CA ALA A 209 9.29 21.78 19.47
C ALA A 209 7.79 21.52 19.64
N ILE A 210 7.39 20.25 19.52
CA ILE A 210 6.02 19.75 19.73
C ILE A 210 6.12 18.54 20.66
N PRO A 211 5.31 18.45 21.73
CA PRO A 211 5.28 17.28 22.59
C PRO A 211 4.93 16.00 21.82
N GLN A 212 5.43 14.85 22.28
CA GLN A 212 5.31 13.56 21.54
C GLN A 212 3.86 13.17 21.22
N LYS A 213 2.90 13.36 22.15
CA LYS A 213 1.50 12.99 21.93
C LYS A 213 0.83 13.83 20.82
N PRO A 214 0.87 15.18 20.86
CA PRO A 214 0.39 16.01 19.74
C PRO A 214 1.09 15.69 18.40
N LEU A 215 2.40 15.49 18.41
CA LEU A 215 3.14 15.12 17.19
C LEU A 215 2.65 13.80 16.59
N LEU A 216 2.38 12.80 17.42
CA LEU A 216 1.83 11.52 16.96
C LEU A 216 0.44 11.70 16.36
N ILE A 217 -0.43 12.48 17.00
CA ILE A 217 -1.79 12.78 16.50
C ILE A 217 -1.70 13.50 15.14
N MET A 218 -0.80 14.47 15.01
CA MET A 218 -0.58 15.18 13.75
C MET A 218 -0.10 14.23 12.64
N LEU A 219 0.80 13.29 12.94
CA LEU A 219 1.25 12.31 11.96
C LEU A 219 0.16 11.29 11.58
N ILE A 220 -0.68 10.89 12.53
CA ILE A 220 -1.87 10.06 12.28
C ILE A 220 -2.82 10.79 11.34
N ALA A 221 -3.15 12.05 11.63
CA ALA A 221 -4.02 12.88 10.80
C ALA A 221 -3.41 13.11 9.41
N ALA A 222 -2.11 13.41 9.34
CA ALA A 222 -1.39 13.58 8.08
C ALA A 222 -1.40 12.29 7.24
N GLY A 223 -1.15 11.14 7.85
CA GLY A 223 -1.17 9.84 7.17
C GLY A 223 -2.56 9.51 6.61
N PHE A 224 -3.60 9.73 7.40
CA PHE A 224 -4.99 9.54 6.97
C PHE A 224 -5.35 10.44 5.78
N THR A 225 -5.14 11.75 5.90
CA THR A 225 -5.54 12.75 4.88
C THR A 225 -4.75 12.57 3.58
N CYS A 226 -3.47 12.28 3.67
CA CYS A 226 -2.62 11.97 2.50
C CYS A 226 -3.13 10.76 1.72
N CYS A 227 -3.43 9.68 2.43
CA CYS A 227 -3.85 8.43 1.81
C CYS A 227 -5.32 8.44 1.37
N ALA A 228 -6.17 9.24 1.99
CA ALA A 228 -7.50 9.53 1.48
C ALA A 228 -7.44 10.20 0.10
N ALA A 229 -6.53 11.15 -0.09
CA ALA A 229 -6.26 11.77 -1.38
C ALA A 229 -5.66 10.79 -2.41
N MET A 230 -4.74 9.93 -1.96
CA MET A 230 -4.04 8.96 -2.81
C MET A 230 -4.98 7.88 -3.37
N ALA A 231 -5.97 7.46 -2.60
CA ALA A 231 -6.88 6.39 -2.98
C ALA A 231 -7.75 6.74 -4.18
N MET A 232 -8.05 8.03 -4.39
CA MET A 232 -8.93 8.47 -5.48
C MET A 232 -8.45 7.95 -6.85
N PRO A 233 -7.27 8.29 -7.38
CA PRO A 233 -6.82 7.77 -8.66
C PRO A 233 -6.53 6.26 -8.60
N GLN A 234 -6.03 5.73 -7.49
CA GLN A 234 -5.70 4.31 -7.40
C GLN A 234 -6.93 3.39 -7.54
N VAL A 235 -8.08 3.79 -6.99
CA VAL A 235 -9.30 2.96 -7.00
C VAL A 235 -10.13 3.20 -8.26
N HIS A 236 -10.19 4.46 -8.70
CA HIS A 236 -11.18 4.87 -9.70
C HIS A 236 -10.63 5.07 -11.11
N LEU A 237 -9.31 4.97 -11.33
CA LEU A 237 -8.71 5.29 -12.63
C LEU A 237 -9.20 4.37 -13.76
N VAL A 238 -9.45 3.09 -13.46
CA VAL A 238 -10.02 2.15 -14.45
C VAL A 238 -11.44 2.53 -14.80
N ALA A 239 -12.27 2.84 -13.80
CA ALA A 239 -13.64 3.27 -13.99
C ALA A 239 -13.71 4.64 -14.69
N TYR A 240 -12.83 5.57 -14.31
CA TYR A 240 -12.73 6.89 -14.95
C TYR A 240 -12.41 6.79 -16.44
N CYS A 241 -11.45 5.95 -16.83
CA CYS A 241 -11.14 5.72 -18.23
C CYS A 241 -12.33 5.08 -18.98
N SER A 242 -13.08 4.19 -18.34
CA SER A 242 -14.29 3.59 -18.91
C SER A 242 -15.37 4.62 -19.13
N ASP A 243 -15.62 5.49 -18.15
CA ASP A 243 -16.66 6.55 -18.22
C ASP A 243 -16.32 7.63 -19.28
N LEU A 244 -15.02 7.86 -19.53
CA LEU A 244 -14.55 8.74 -20.62
C LEU A 244 -14.57 8.07 -22.01
N GLY A 245 -14.97 6.80 -22.11
CA GLY A 245 -15.03 6.06 -23.38
C GLY A 245 -13.71 5.47 -23.84
N TYR A 246 -12.62 5.57 -23.06
CA TYR A 246 -11.32 4.96 -23.40
C TYR A 246 -11.27 3.45 -23.11
N GLY A 247 -12.22 2.95 -22.35
CA GLY A 247 -12.34 1.56 -21.95
C GLY A 247 -11.47 1.16 -20.76
N PRO A 248 -11.83 0.06 -20.05
CA PRO A 248 -11.16 -0.38 -18.84
C PRO A 248 -9.72 -0.86 -19.11
N ALA A 249 -9.41 -1.37 -20.30
CA ALA A 249 -8.07 -1.81 -20.67
C ALA A 249 -7.04 -0.66 -20.60
N ARG A 250 -7.41 0.54 -21.06
CA ARG A 250 -6.53 1.72 -20.96
C ARG A 250 -6.35 2.14 -19.49
N GLY A 251 -7.42 2.08 -18.70
CA GLY A 251 -7.33 2.33 -17.27
C GLY A 251 -6.38 1.36 -16.54
N ALA A 252 -6.47 0.06 -16.85
CA ALA A 252 -5.57 -0.97 -16.30
C ALA A 252 -4.10 -0.72 -16.68
N GLN A 253 -3.84 -0.34 -17.95
CA GLN A 253 -2.48 0.04 -18.42
C GLN A 253 -1.94 1.24 -17.65
N ILE A 254 -2.75 2.26 -17.40
CA ILE A 254 -2.37 3.46 -16.66
C ILE A 254 -2.06 3.11 -15.20
N VAL A 255 -2.87 2.28 -14.55
CA VAL A 255 -2.60 1.79 -13.18
C VAL A 255 -1.28 1.03 -13.13
N SER A 256 -1.06 0.10 -14.06
CA SER A 256 0.20 -0.65 -14.16
C SER A 256 1.41 0.27 -14.31
N MET A 257 1.35 1.25 -15.19
CA MET A 257 2.42 2.24 -15.38
C MET A 257 2.64 3.09 -14.12
N THR A 258 1.58 3.57 -13.49
CA THR A 258 1.64 4.37 -12.26
C THR A 258 2.39 3.62 -11.16
N LEU A 259 2.12 2.33 -10.99
CA LEU A 259 2.75 1.53 -9.97
C LEU A 259 4.18 1.12 -10.34
N ALA A 260 4.49 0.89 -11.61
CA ALA A 260 5.85 0.72 -12.10
C ALA A 260 6.73 1.93 -11.75
N LEU A 261 6.24 3.14 -12.03
CA LEU A 261 6.92 4.39 -11.67
C LEU A 261 6.97 4.59 -10.14
N GLY A 262 5.99 4.06 -9.41
CA GLY A 262 5.99 4.04 -7.95
C GLY A 262 7.15 3.23 -7.33
N ILE A 263 7.67 2.21 -8.02
CA ILE A 263 8.88 1.49 -7.59
C ILE A 263 10.08 2.44 -7.63
N ILE A 264 10.23 3.21 -8.71
CA ILE A 264 11.29 4.21 -8.87
C ILE A 264 11.16 5.27 -7.77
N SER A 265 9.95 5.79 -7.57
CA SER A 265 9.63 6.74 -6.51
C SER A 265 10.07 6.25 -5.13
N ARG A 266 9.81 4.99 -4.80
CA ARG A 266 10.14 4.39 -3.50
C ARG A 266 11.64 4.39 -3.24
N ILE A 267 12.43 4.02 -4.23
CA ILE A 267 13.89 4.00 -4.15
C ILE A 267 14.44 5.42 -4.05
N ALA A 268 13.97 6.32 -4.92
CA ALA A 268 14.41 7.71 -4.96
C ALA A 268 14.06 8.47 -3.66
N SER A 269 12.87 8.24 -3.11
CA SER A 269 12.45 8.86 -1.84
C SER A 269 13.29 8.38 -0.66
N GLY A 270 13.69 7.11 -0.62
CA GLY A 270 14.62 6.61 0.39
C GLY A 270 15.97 7.35 0.34
N ALA A 271 16.57 7.45 -0.86
CA ALA A 271 17.83 8.16 -1.05
C ALA A 271 17.70 9.66 -0.75
N LEU A 272 16.56 10.27 -1.07
CA LEU A 272 16.29 11.67 -0.76
C LEU A 272 16.14 11.88 0.75
N ALA A 273 15.45 10.99 1.44
CA ALA A 273 15.26 11.05 2.89
C ALA A 273 16.58 10.97 3.66
N ASP A 274 17.54 10.19 3.16
CA ASP A 274 18.88 10.13 3.75
C ASP A 274 19.61 11.49 3.69
N ARG A 275 19.30 12.33 2.69
CA ARG A 275 19.92 13.65 2.50
C ARG A 275 19.16 14.78 3.22
N VAL A 276 17.84 14.87 3.01
CA VAL A 276 17.03 16.01 3.48
C VAL A 276 16.10 15.67 4.64
N GLY A 277 15.94 14.38 5.00
CA GLY A 277 15.07 13.88 6.07
C GLY A 277 13.68 13.49 5.58
N GLY A 278 12.98 12.71 6.40
CA GLY A 278 11.66 12.17 6.07
C GLY A 278 10.61 13.24 5.87
N LEU A 279 10.56 14.29 6.72
CA LEU A 279 9.56 15.37 6.63
C LEU A 279 9.65 16.17 5.32
N VAL A 280 10.84 16.52 4.88
CA VAL A 280 11.02 17.26 3.61
C VAL A 280 10.70 16.37 2.43
N THR A 281 11.14 15.12 2.47
CA THR A 281 10.89 14.15 1.39
C THR A 281 9.39 13.91 1.20
N ILE A 282 8.64 13.68 2.29
CA ILE A 282 7.20 13.47 2.19
C ILE A 282 6.47 14.73 1.72
N LEU A 283 6.90 15.92 2.14
CA LEU A 283 6.31 17.18 1.71
C LEU A 283 6.47 17.38 0.20
N ILE A 284 7.63 17.06 -0.37
CA ILE A 284 7.85 17.06 -1.83
C ILE A 284 6.91 16.07 -2.51
N GLY A 285 6.82 14.82 -2.01
CA GLY A 285 5.95 13.80 -2.57
C GLY A 285 4.48 14.22 -2.56
N THR A 286 3.99 14.73 -1.43
CA THR A 286 2.59 15.16 -1.31
C THR A 286 2.29 16.42 -2.11
N THR A 287 3.25 17.33 -2.28
CA THR A 287 3.08 18.50 -3.15
C THR A 287 2.88 18.06 -4.61
N MET A 288 3.70 17.14 -5.11
CA MET A 288 3.56 16.63 -6.47
C MET A 288 2.29 15.78 -6.64
N GLN A 289 1.86 15.08 -5.58
CA GLN A 289 0.56 14.41 -5.56
C GLN A 289 -0.60 15.41 -5.67
N ALA A 290 -0.55 16.55 -4.95
CA ALA A 290 -1.56 17.62 -5.07
C ALA A 290 -1.60 18.19 -6.49
N VAL A 291 -0.44 18.46 -7.08
CA VAL A 291 -0.33 18.92 -8.47
C VAL A 291 -0.99 17.93 -9.43
N ALA A 292 -0.68 16.63 -9.30
CA ALA A 292 -1.28 15.62 -10.16
C ALA A 292 -2.82 15.55 -9.99
N LEU A 293 -3.32 15.56 -8.74
CA LEU A 293 -4.75 15.57 -8.47
C LEU A 293 -5.44 16.81 -9.06
N PHE A 294 -4.81 17.97 -8.98
CA PHE A 294 -5.32 19.19 -9.59
C PHE A 294 -5.33 19.10 -11.12
N LEU A 295 -4.28 18.58 -11.74
CA LEU A 295 -4.20 18.38 -13.19
C LEU A 295 -5.28 17.44 -13.71
N TYR A 296 -5.68 16.39 -12.97
CA TYR A 296 -6.81 15.54 -13.33
C TYR A 296 -8.15 16.31 -13.38
N THR A 297 -8.29 17.44 -12.67
CA THR A 297 -9.50 18.26 -12.76
C THR A 297 -9.57 19.08 -14.06
N LEU A 298 -8.42 19.35 -14.68
CA LEU A 298 -8.31 20.21 -15.87
C LEU A 298 -8.25 19.41 -17.17
N TYR A 299 -7.65 18.23 -17.16
CA TYR A 299 -7.34 17.46 -18.37
C TYR A 299 -7.89 16.05 -18.29
N ASP A 300 -8.71 15.67 -19.29
CA ASP A 300 -9.36 14.37 -19.42
C ASP A 300 -8.98 13.61 -20.71
N GLY A 301 -8.10 14.18 -21.54
CA GLY A 301 -7.57 13.50 -22.72
C GLY A 301 -6.70 12.30 -22.34
N LEU A 302 -6.76 11.21 -23.10
CA LEU A 302 -6.05 9.96 -22.80
C LEU A 302 -4.54 10.18 -22.55
N THR A 303 -3.87 10.92 -23.44
CA THR A 303 -2.43 11.24 -23.30
C THR A 303 -2.17 12.03 -22.01
N SER A 304 -3.04 13.00 -21.68
CA SER A 304 -2.92 13.79 -20.45
C SER A 304 -3.06 12.92 -19.23
N ILE A 305 -4.03 12.00 -19.20
CA ILE A 305 -4.23 11.06 -18.10
C ILE A 305 -2.98 10.18 -17.92
N PHE A 306 -2.37 9.67 -19.01
CA PHE A 306 -1.11 8.93 -18.94
C PHE A 306 0.02 9.76 -18.30
N LEU A 307 0.21 11.01 -18.73
CA LEU A 307 1.27 11.88 -18.23
C LEU A 307 1.04 12.27 -16.75
N ILE A 308 -0.19 12.60 -16.39
CA ILE A 308 -0.57 12.95 -15.01
C ILE A 308 -0.41 11.73 -14.09
N SER A 309 -0.81 10.54 -14.55
CA SER A 309 -0.64 9.29 -13.82
C SER A 309 0.82 8.92 -13.66
N ALA A 310 1.66 9.20 -14.66
CA ALA A 310 3.11 9.02 -14.57
C ALA A 310 3.71 9.94 -13.51
N LEU A 311 3.34 11.22 -13.50
CA LEU A 311 3.74 12.18 -12.48
C LEU A 311 3.29 11.70 -11.09
N PHE A 312 2.02 11.30 -10.95
CA PHE A 312 1.49 10.77 -9.71
C PHE A 312 2.29 9.55 -9.22
N GLY A 313 2.56 8.59 -10.12
CA GLY A 313 3.34 7.39 -9.82
C GLY A 313 4.75 7.70 -9.32
N LEU A 314 5.44 8.64 -9.98
CA LEU A 314 6.83 9.03 -9.64
C LEU A 314 6.96 9.65 -8.24
N PHE A 315 5.89 10.11 -7.61
CA PHE A 315 5.97 10.76 -6.31
C PHE A 315 5.22 10.01 -5.20
N GLN A 316 4.20 9.20 -5.52
CA GLN A 316 3.39 8.52 -4.50
C GLN A 316 4.11 7.35 -3.82
N GLY A 317 4.98 6.63 -4.53
CA GLY A 317 5.55 5.35 -4.06
C GLY A 317 6.34 5.44 -2.76
N GLY A 318 6.98 6.58 -2.53
CA GLY A 318 7.78 6.86 -1.35
C GLY A 318 7.00 7.39 -0.14
N ILE A 319 5.76 7.85 -0.32
CA ILE A 319 5.03 8.59 0.73
C ILE A 319 4.81 7.74 1.99
N ILE A 320 4.21 6.56 1.85
CA ILE A 320 3.87 5.71 3.01
C ILE A 320 5.12 5.31 3.82
N PRO A 321 6.22 4.83 3.21
CA PRO A 321 7.44 4.54 3.96
C PRO A 321 8.02 5.73 4.72
N MET A 322 7.85 6.95 4.22
CA MET A 322 8.38 8.15 4.88
C MET A 322 7.72 8.41 6.23
N TYR A 323 6.45 8.05 6.45
CA TYR A 323 5.84 8.13 7.77
C TYR A 323 6.59 7.27 8.80
N ALA A 324 7.01 6.06 8.41
CA ALA A 324 7.81 5.21 9.28
C ALA A 324 9.21 5.81 9.55
N VAL A 325 9.82 6.45 8.55
CA VAL A 325 11.10 7.16 8.70
C VAL A 325 10.94 8.32 9.69
N ILE A 326 9.91 9.16 9.54
CA ILE A 326 9.63 10.30 10.43
C ILE A 326 9.43 9.84 11.87
N VAL A 327 8.66 8.77 12.09
CA VAL A 327 8.48 8.22 13.45
C VAL A 327 9.84 7.79 14.03
N ARG A 328 10.72 7.19 13.24
CA ARG A 328 12.06 6.79 13.68
C ARG A 328 13.00 7.97 13.94
N GLU A 329 12.84 9.06 13.19
CA GLU A 329 13.65 10.27 13.34
C GLU A 329 13.31 11.05 14.62
N TYR A 330 12.04 11.04 15.06
CA TYR A 330 11.58 11.97 16.10
C TYR A 330 11.00 11.32 17.36
N PHE A 331 10.85 10.00 17.40
CA PHE A 331 10.30 9.31 18.57
C PHE A 331 11.32 8.34 19.20
N PRO A 332 11.21 8.09 20.52
CA PRO A 332 12.06 7.13 21.20
C PRO A 332 11.96 5.72 20.61
N GLY A 333 13.09 5.05 20.42
CA GLY A 333 13.16 3.72 19.81
C GLY A 333 12.29 2.67 20.51
N SER A 334 12.10 2.78 21.83
CA SER A 334 11.24 1.87 22.63
C SER A 334 9.76 1.91 22.25
N LYS A 335 9.27 3.04 21.68
CA LYS A 335 7.87 3.24 21.27
C LYS A 335 7.70 3.31 19.77
N ALA A 336 8.78 3.37 19.00
CA ALA A 336 8.75 3.60 17.57
C ALA A 336 7.93 2.53 16.82
N GLY A 337 8.01 1.26 17.20
CA GLY A 337 7.24 0.19 16.56
C GLY A 337 5.73 0.41 16.67
N SER A 338 5.24 0.66 17.89
CA SER A 338 3.79 0.92 18.11
C SER A 338 3.32 2.19 17.40
N TYR A 339 4.13 3.24 17.39
CA TYR A 339 3.78 4.50 16.74
C TYR A 339 3.78 4.39 15.21
N ILE A 340 4.74 3.65 14.63
CA ILE A 340 4.72 3.30 13.21
C ILE A 340 3.43 2.54 12.88
N GLY A 341 3.08 1.53 13.70
CA GLY A 341 1.85 0.76 13.51
C GLY A 341 0.59 1.65 13.48
N LEU A 342 0.46 2.59 14.43
CA LEU A 342 -0.67 3.52 14.48
C LEU A 342 -0.74 4.45 13.27
N VAL A 343 0.40 5.01 12.85
CA VAL A 343 0.45 5.92 11.69
C VAL A 343 0.16 5.16 10.39
N ILE A 344 0.74 3.97 10.21
CA ILE A 344 0.47 3.13 9.04
C ILE A 344 -0.99 2.67 9.02
N MET A 345 -1.57 2.29 10.17
CA MET A 345 -3.01 1.98 10.25
C MET A 345 -3.86 3.17 9.78
N ALA A 346 -3.53 4.40 10.19
CA ALA A 346 -4.24 5.59 9.73
C ALA A 346 -4.11 5.80 8.22
N THR A 347 -2.95 5.52 7.61
CA THR A 347 -2.79 5.59 6.15
C THR A 347 -3.69 4.61 5.43
N VAL A 348 -3.80 3.38 5.93
CA VAL A 348 -4.65 2.33 5.34
C VAL A 348 -6.13 2.67 5.48
N LEU A 349 -6.54 3.16 6.66
CA LEU A 349 -7.92 3.63 6.87
C LEU A 349 -8.24 4.84 5.97
N GLY A 350 -7.28 5.74 5.78
CA GLY A 350 -7.39 6.85 4.83
C GLY A 350 -7.62 6.35 3.40
N MET A 351 -6.90 5.32 2.95
CA MET A 351 -7.10 4.73 1.63
C MET A 351 -8.52 4.13 1.48
N GLY A 352 -8.98 3.36 2.47
CA GLY A 352 -10.33 2.80 2.46
C GLY A 352 -11.41 3.88 2.40
N PHE A 353 -11.27 4.90 3.25
CA PHE A 353 -12.19 6.04 3.29
C PHE A 353 -12.18 6.84 1.98
N GLY A 354 -11.00 7.17 1.46
CA GLY A 354 -10.84 7.96 0.24
C GLY A 354 -11.39 7.27 -1.01
N GLY A 355 -11.21 5.95 -1.10
CA GLY A 355 -11.79 5.16 -2.19
C GLY A 355 -13.32 5.21 -2.19
N TRP A 356 -13.96 4.96 -1.04
CA TRP A 356 -15.40 5.04 -0.90
C TRP A 356 -15.94 6.46 -1.11
N MET A 357 -15.35 7.45 -0.47
CA MET A 357 -15.75 8.85 -0.58
C MET A 357 -15.72 9.35 -2.02
N SER A 358 -14.73 8.95 -2.80
CA SER A 358 -14.62 9.33 -4.22
C SER A 358 -15.74 8.75 -5.05
N GLY A 359 -16.16 7.51 -4.77
CA GLY A 359 -17.35 6.91 -5.37
C GLY A 359 -18.63 7.65 -5.00
N ALA A 360 -18.80 8.01 -3.72
CA ALA A 360 -19.96 8.76 -3.25
C ALA A 360 -20.04 10.17 -3.89
N ILE A 361 -18.91 10.86 -4.02
CA ILE A 361 -18.85 12.16 -4.72
C ILE A 361 -19.23 11.98 -6.20
N PHE A 362 -18.77 10.93 -6.85
CA PHE A 362 -19.14 10.64 -8.23
C PHE A 362 -20.65 10.39 -8.36
N ASP A 363 -21.25 9.57 -7.51
CA ASP A 363 -22.70 9.29 -7.53
C ASP A 363 -23.53 10.56 -7.33
N TRP A 364 -23.04 11.50 -6.49
CA TRP A 364 -23.74 12.74 -6.20
C TRP A 364 -23.56 13.81 -7.30
N THR A 365 -22.36 13.88 -7.92
CA THR A 365 -22.02 14.96 -8.85
C THR A 365 -22.02 14.54 -10.32
N GLY A 366 -22.03 13.22 -10.59
CA GLY A 366 -21.85 12.66 -11.93
C GLY A 366 -20.46 12.90 -12.51
N SER A 367 -19.47 13.32 -11.70
CA SER A 367 -18.17 13.76 -12.20
C SER A 367 -17.00 13.36 -11.30
N TYR A 368 -15.99 12.75 -11.90
CA TYR A 368 -14.71 12.52 -11.21
C TYR A 368 -13.89 13.79 -10.97
N ARG A 369 -14.16 14.90 -11.73
CA ARG A 369 -13.48 16.19 -11.47
C ARG A 369 -13.70 16.65 -10.03
N ALA A 370 -14.94 16.54 -9.52
CA ALA A 370 -15.26 16.86 -8.13
C ALA A 370 -14.52 15.96 -7.15
N ALA A 371 -14.41 14.67 -7.43
CA ALA A 371 -13.69 13.72 -6.60
C ALA A 371 -12.17 14.01 -6.59
N PHE A 372 -11.56 14.31 -7.73
CA PHE A 372 -10.14 14.72 -7.80
C PHE A 372 -9.89 16.02 -7.05
N PHE A 373 -10.77 17.01 -7.19
CA PHE A 373 -10.68 18.28 -6.47
C PHE A 373 -10.75 18.06 -4.94
N ASN A 374 -11.70 17.23 -4.48
CA ASN A 374 -11.79 16.83 -3.08
C ASN A 374 -10.51 16.11 -2.60
N GLY A 375 -9.94 15.23 -3.41
CA GLY A 375 -8.65 14.61 -3.12
C GLY A 375 -7.52 15.64 -2.96
N ALA A 376 -7.48 16.65 -3.83
CA ALA A 376 -6.52 17.76 -3.71
C ALA A 376 -6.71 18.54 -2.41
N LEU A 377 -7.94 18.80 -1.96
CA LEU A 377 -8.23 19.45 -0.68
C LEU A 377 -7.71 18.62 0.52
N TRP A 378 -7.98 17.32 0.54
CA TRP A 378 -7.44 16.42 1.58
C TRP A 378 -5.91 16.46 1.61
N ASN A 379 -5.28 16.51 0.44
CA ASN A 379 -3.83 16.58 0.35
C ASN A 379 -3.27 17.94 0.80
N LEU A 380 -4.00 19.04 0.58
CA LEU A 380 -3.64 20.36 1.13
C LEU A 380 -3.67 20.36 2.66
N VAL A 381 -4.65 19.68 3.28
CA VAL A 381 -4.70 19.50 4.74
C VAL A 381 -3.46 18.72 5.21
N ASN A 382 -3.10 17.64 4.52
CA ASN A 382 -1.87 16.90 4.80
C ASN A 382 -0.64 17.81 4.73
N MET A 383 -0.49 18.55 3.65
CA MET A 383 0.64 19.47 3.45
C MET A 383 0.72 20.54 4.55
N ALA A 384 -0.44 21.10 4.96
CA ALA A 384 -0.49 22.08 6.05
C ALA A 384 0.01 21.47 7.37
N ILE A 385 -0.43 20.25 7.72
CA ILE A 385 0.02 19.56 8.92
C ILE A 385 1.54 19.31 8.86
N LEU A 386 2.06 18.80 7.74
CA LEU A 386 3.49 18.53 7.58
C LEU A 386 4.33 19.82 7.61
N ALA A 387 3.84 20.90 6.99
CA ALA A 387 4.49 22.20 7.02
C ALA A 387 4.54 22.77 8.45
N LEU A 388 3.45 22.65 9.23
CA LEU A 388 3.40 23.05 10.64
C LEU A 388 4.43 22.26 11.47
N ILE A 389 4.55 20.95 11.25
CA ILE A 389 5.58 20.13 11.93
C ILE A 389 6.98 20.61 11.54
N LEU A 390 7.21 20.87 10.25
CA LEU A 390 8.51 21.31 9.74
C LEU A 390 8.91 22.70 10.29
N MET A 391 7.98 23.66 10.37
CA MET A 391 8.22 24.99 10.96
C MET A 391 8.55 24.93 12.45
N ARG A 392 8.13 23.90 13.16
CA ARG A 392 8.44 23.67 14.58
C ARG A 392 9.70 22.83 14.80
N ARG A 393 10.41 22.49 13.74
CA ARG A 393 11.72 21.82 13.81
C ARG A 393 12.77 22.82 14.26
N ARG A 394 13.53 22.43 15.29
CA ARG A 394 14.73 23.16 15.73
C ARG A 394 15.95 22.40 15.20
N ASP A 395 16.73 23.02 14.35
CA ASP A 395 18.02 22.45 13.96
C ASP A 395 18.91 22.48 15.20
N VAL A 396 19.35 21.30 15.63
CA VAL A 396 20.42 21.23 16.61
C VAL A 396 21.68 21.71 15.88
N LEU A 397 22.06 22.96 16.10
CA LEU A 397 23.33 23.48 15.64
C LEU A 397 24.41 22.51 16.08
N LYS A 398 25.15 21.94 15.12
CA LYS A 398 26.38 21.21 15.45
C LYS A 398 27.23 22.17 16.27
N PRO A 399 27.70 21.81 17.47
CA PRO A 399 28.77 22.56 18.09
C PRO A 399 29.95 22.55 17.12
N ALA A 400 30.52 23.75 16.91
CA ALA A 400 31.64 24.02 16.01
C ALA A 400 32.90 23.20 16.42
#